data_9096dc048428bb97104a9eaff09acf73
#
_entry.id   9096dc048428bb97104a9eaff09acf73
#
_cell.length_a   1.000
_cell.length_b   1.000
_cell.length_c   1.000
_cell.angle_alpha   90.00
_cell.angle_beta   90.00
_cell.angle_gamma   90.00
#
_symmetry.space_group_name_H-M   'P 1'
#
loop_
_entity.id
_entity.type
_entity.pdbx_description
1 polymer ?
#
loop_
_entity_poly.entity_id
_entity_poly.type
_entity_poly.pdbx_seq_one_letter_code
_entity_poly.pdbx_strand_id
1 'polypeptide(L)'
;MRDAGVKVGLGVDGSASNDAGNLVLEARQSMLLQRVANGADAMSAREALEIATRGGADVLNRPDCGRLAVGKRADIAIWDVSGVESAGSWDPAALLLAGPTRVKHLFVEGRQIVSDGRMTTIDLPKVLERQNRLARTLMS
;
A
#
# COMPACT_ATOMS: atom_id res chain seq x y z
N MET A 1 -18.63 -10.82 -3.29
CA MET A 1 -18.94 -9.37 -3.13
C MET A 1 -18.74 -8.62 -4.44
N ARG A 2 -17.57 -8.64 -5.07
CA ARG A 2 -17.32 -7.95 -6.36
C ARG A 2 -18.27 -8.45 -7.46
N ASP A 3 -18.45 -9.75 -7.60
CA ASP A 3 -19.36 -10.37 -8.59
C ASP A 3 -20.83 -9.96 -8.39
N ALA A 4 -21.18 -9.52 -7.18
CA ALA A 4 -22.49 -8.96 -6.86
C ALA A 4 -22.57 -7.43 -7.06
N GLY A 5 -21.55 -6.80 -7.68
CA GLY A 5 -21.52 -5.37 -7.96
C GLY A 5 -21.22 -4.49 -6.73
N VAL A 6 -20.84 -5.07 -5.59
CA VAL A 6 -20.49 -4.31 -4.38
C VAL A 6 -19.15 -3.63 -4.57
N LYS A 7 -19.07 -2.32 -4.27
CA LYS A 7 -17.80 -1.59 -4.21
C LYS A 7 -16.96 -2.11 -3.04
N VAL A 8 -15.73 -2.50 -3.31
CA VAL A 8 -14.80 -3.06 -2.32
C VAL A 8 -13.49 -2.29 -2.38
N GLY A 9 -13.02 -1.83 -1.23
CA GLY A 9 -11.71 -1.23 -1.03
C GLY A 9 -10.98 -1.92 0.12
N LEU A 10 -9.68 -1.67 0.26
CA LEU A 10 -8.88 -2.14 1.40
C LEU A 10 -8.69 -1.02 2.41
N GLY A 11 -8.60 -1.40 3.68
CA GLY A 11 -8.20 -0.55 4.78
C GLY A 11 -7.26 -1.29 5.72
N VAL A 12 -6.39 -0.57 6.42
CA VAL A 12 -5.44 -1.14 7.39
C VAL A 12 -6.01 -1.24 8.80
N ASP A 13 -7.19 -0.67 9.04
CA ASP A 13 -7.80 -0.52 10.36
C ASP A 13 -6.94 0.33 11.33
N GLY A 14 -7.26 0.36 12.60
CA GLY A 14 -6.49 1.06 13.62
C GLY A 14 -5.26 0.28 14.07
N SER A 15 -4.25 0.98 14.58
CA SER A 15 -3.00 0.37 15.07
C SER A 15 -3.17 -0.60 16.25
N ALA A 16 -4.31 -0.54 16.95
CA ALA A 16 -4.67 -1.51 18.00
C ALA A 16 -5.20 -2.84 17.45
N SER A 17 -5.69 -2.83 16.19
CA SER A 17 -6.30 -3.99 15.52
C SER A 17 -5.38 -4.58 14.45
N ASN A 18 -4.46 -3.77 13.91
CA ASN A 18 -3.51 -4.16 12.88
C ASN A 18 -2.16 -3.48 13.13
N ASP A 19 -1.17 -4.25 13.51
CA ASP A 19 0.16 -3.77 13.90
C ASP A 19 0.94 -3.17 12.74
N ALA A 20 0.72 -3.63 11.52
CA ALA A 20 1.56 -3.29 10.38
C ALA A 20 1.28 -1.91 9.78
N GLY A 21 0.02 -1.43 9.77
CA GLY A 21 -0.39 -0.16 9.17
C GLY A 21 0.04 0.01 7.71
N ASN A 22 0.12 -1.08 6.94
CA ASN A 22 0.71 -1.13 5.60
C ASN A 22 -0.27 -1.69 4.56
N LEU A 23 -0.83 -0.82 3.73
CA LEU A 23 -1.85 -1.21 2.74
C LEU A 23 -1.33 -2.19 1.67
N VAL A 24 -0.03 -2.22 1.36
CA VAL A 24 0.55 -3.20 0.43
C VAL A 24 0.53 -4.60 1.04
N LEU A 25 0.77 -4.72 2.34
CA LEU A 25 0.64 -5.98 3.06
C LEU A 25 -0.81 -6.45 3.09
N GLU A 26 -1.78 -5.55 3.25
CA GLU A 26 -3.21 -5.87 3.17
C GLU A 26 -3.60 -6.36 1.78
N ALA A 27 -3.10 -5.73 0.72
CA ALA A 27 -3.32 -6.18 -0.64
C ALA A 27 -2.74 -7.59 -0.87
N ARG A 28 -1.53 -7.87 -0.37
CA ARG A 28 -0.95 -9.20 -0.41
C ARG A 28 -1.77 -10.21 0.39
N GLN A 29 -2.17 -9.86 1.60
CA GLN A 29 -2.95 -10.74 2.48
C GLN A 29 -4.31 -11.05 1.87
N SER A 30 -5.02 -10.06 1.34
CA SER A 30 -6.30 -10.29 0.66
C SER A 30 -6.17 -11.26 -0.50
N MET A 31 -5.12 -11.13 -1.33
CA MET A 31 -4.83 -12.06 -2.42
C MET A 31 -4.58 -13.49 -1.91
N LEU A 32 -3.73 -13.63 -0.89
CA LEU A 32 -3.37 -14.95 -0.36
C LEU A 32 -4.57 -15.65 0.29
N LEU A 33 -5.37 -14.93 1.06
CA LEU A 33 -6.58 -15.48 1.70
C LEU A 33 -7.61 -15.94 0.67
N GLN A 34 -7.81 -15.17 -0.40
CA GLN A 34 -8.70 -15.59 -1.49
C GLN A 34 -8.20 -16.87 -2.18
N ARG A 35 -6.90 -16.98 -2.41
CA ARG A 35 -6.32 -18.18 -3.01
C ARG A 35 -6.42 -19.41 -2.12
N VAL A 36 -6.24 -19.25 -0.82
CA VAL A 36 -6.40 -20.35 0.15
C VAL A 36 -7.85 -20.81 0.22
N ALA A 37 -8.80 -19.86 0.23
CA ALA A 37 -10.22 -20.18 0.40
C ALA A 37 -10.91 -20.68 -0.88
N ASN A 38 -10.48 -20.20 -2.06
CA ASN A 38 -11.26 -20.35 -3.31
C ASN A 38 -10.44 -20.93 -4.48
N GLY A 39 -9.16 -21.25 -4.29
CA GLY A 39 -8.27 -21.81 -5.33
C GLY A 39 -7.15 -20.85 -5.74
N ALA A 40 -6.08 -21.39 -6.32
CA ALA A 40 -4.84 -20.66 -6.59
C ALA A 40 -4.97 -19.47 -7.57
N ASP A 41 -6.00 -19.49 -8.39
CA ASP A 41 -6.35 -18.49 -9.40
C ASP A 41 -7.43 -17.49 -8.97
N ALA A 42 -7.97 -17.64 -7.75
CA ALA A 42 -9.12 -16.87 -7.25
C ALA A 42 -8.88 -15.35 -7.17
N MET A 43 -7.64 -14.90 -7.07
CA MET A 43 -7.28 -13.49 -7.09
C MET A 43 -5.86 -13.29 -7.63
N SER A 44 -5.72 -12.46 -8.64
CA SER A 44 -4.44 -12.02 -9.17
C SER A 44 -3.85 -10.86 -8.35
N ALA A 45 -2.54 -10.62 -8.48
CA ALA A 45 -1.89 -9.45 -7.88
C ALA A 45 -2.49 -8.13 -8.40
N ARG A 46 -2.88 -8.08 -9.68
CA ARG A 46 -3.53 -6.89 -10.27
C ARG A 46 -4.88 -6.60 -9.65
N GLU A 47 -5.70 -7.60 -9.43
CA GLU A 47 -7.01 -7.44 -8.77
C GLU A 47 -6.85 -6.96 -7.33
N ALA A 48 -5.87 -7.48 -6.58
CA ALA A 48 -5.58 -7.01 -5.23
C ALA A 48 -5.15 -5.52 -5.23
N LEU A 49 -4.28 -5.10 -6.17
CA LEU A 49 -3.89 -3.70 -6.33
C LEU A 49 -5.04 -2.82 -6.81
N GLU A 50 -5.93 -3.30 -7.66
CA GLU A 50 -7.14 -2.57 -8.05
C GLU A 50 -8.05 -2.29 -6.87
N ILE A 51 -8.26 -3.27 -5.99
CA ILE A 51 -9.04 -3.09 -4.76
C ILE A 51 -8.35 -2.07 -3.84
N ALA A 52 -7.02 -2.13 -3.72
CA ALA A 52 -6.24 -1.21 -2.89
C ALA A 52 -6.20 0.24 -3.43
N THR A 53 -6.45 0.46 -4.70
CA THR A 53 -6.36 1.77 -5.37
C THR A 53 -7.73 2.26 -5.85
N ARG A 54 -8.19 1.78 -7.00
CA ARG A 54 -9.48 2.16 -7.60
C ARG A 54 -10.66 1.78 -6.71
N GLY A 55 -10.62 0.58 -6.12
CA GLY A 55 -11.65 0.14 -5.20
C GLY A 55 -11.79 1.06 -3.99
N GLY A 56 -10.69 1.47 -3.38
CA GLY A 56 -10.70 2.47 -2.29
C GLY A 56 -11.30 3.81 -2.72
N ALA A 57 -10.92 4.31 -3.89
CA ALA A 57 -11.49 5.55 -4.45
C ALA A 57 -13.00 5.43 -4.70
N ASP A 58 -13.45 4.30 -5.24
CA ASP A 58 -14.88 4.04 -5.52
C ASP A 58 -15.71 3.94 -4.24
N VAL A 59 -15.19 3.30 -3.18
CA VAL A 59 -15.85 3.23 -1.85
C VAL A 59 -15.97 4.61 -1.24
N LEU A 60 -14.94 5.45 -1.37
CA LEU A 60 -14.92 6.83 -0.85
C LEU A 60 -15.66 7.83 -1.75
N ASN A 61 -16.19 7.38 -2.89
CA ASN A 61 -16.82 8.24 -3.91
C ASN A 61 -15.87 9.36 -4.39
N ARG A 62 -14.59 9.03 -4.61
CA ARG A 62 -13.52 9.93 -5.03
C ARG A 62 -13.10 9.62 -6.47
N PRO A 63 -13.83 10.13 -7.49
CA PRO A 63 -13.50 9.88 -8.90
C PRO A 63 -12.22 10.58 -9.35
N ASP A 64 -11.68 11.50 -8.55
CA ASP A 64 -10.49 12.31 -8.83
C ASP A 64 -9.17 11.59 -8.51
N CYS A 65 -9.19 10.42 -7.87
CA CYS A 65 -8.00 9.64 -7.50
C CYS A 65 -8.12 8.14 -7.85
N GLY A 66 -7.22 7.29 -7.33
CA GLY A 66 -7.23 5.84 -7.50
C GLY A 66 -6.62 5.32 -8.81
N ARG A 67 -6.22 6.19 -9.74
CA ARG A 67 -5.55 5.83 -11.00
C ARG A 67 -4.71 6.96 -11.56
N LEU A 68 -3.69 6.62 -12.33
CA LEU A 68 -2.90 7.61 -13.07
C LEU A 68 -3.61 7.91 -14.40
N ALA A 69 -4.14 9.14 -14.53
CA ALA A 69 -4.77 9.64 -15.75
C ALA A 69 -4.75 11.16 -15.76
N VAL A 70 -4.81 11.77 -16.94
CA VAL A 70 -4.90 13.22 -17.11
C VAL A 70 -6.15 13.73 -16.37
N GLY A 71 -6.01 14.83 -15.63
CA GLY A 71 -7.09 15.42 -14.84
C GLY A 71 -7.36 14.76 -13.49
N LYS A 72 -6.60 13.73 -13.10
CA LYS A 72 -6.64 13.13 -11.77
C LYS A 72 -5.62 13.77 -10.84
N ARG A 73 -5.80 13.57 -9.52
CA ARG A 73 -4.83 13.98 -8.52
C ARG A 73 -3.49 13.30 -8.78
N ALA A 74 -2.42 14.05 -8.60
CA ALA A 74 -1.06 13.54 -8.72
C ALA A 74 -0.61 12.88 -7.41
N ASP A 75 -1.35 11.85 -6.97
CA ASP A 75 -1.00 10.98 -5.85
C ASP A 75 -0.29 9.75 -6.44
N ILE A 76 1.05 9.73 -6.39
CA ILE A 76 1.88 8.77 -7.12
C ILE A 76 2.93 8.19 -6.20
N ALA A 77 2.91 6.86 -6.01
CA ALA A 77 3.95 6.11 -5.34
C ALA A 77 4.83 5.39 -6.37
N ILE A 78 6.14 5.61 -6.30
CA ILE A 78 7.15 4.92 -7.09
C ILE A 78 7.91 3.98 -6.16
N TRP A 79 7.89 2.69 -6.48
CA TRP A 79 8.45 1.64 -5.64
C TRP A 79 9.80 1.17 -6.17
N ASP A 80 10.71 0.85 -5.26
CA ASP A 80 11.96 0.18 -5.60
C ASP A 80 11.73 -1.33 -5.67
N VAL A 81 11.92 -1.89 -6.85
CA VAL A 81 11.81 -3.34 -7.14
C VAL A 81 13.13 -3.88 -7.72
N SER A 82 14.24 -3.23 -7.43
CA SER A 82 15.57 -3.62 -7.92
C SER A 82 16.28 -4.65 -7.02
N GLY A 83 15.69 -4.99 -5.88
CA GLY A 83 16.28 -5.91 -4.92
C GLY A 83 16.23 -7.39 -5.35
N VAL A 84 16.99 -8.22 -4.66
CA VAL A 84 17.08 -9.68 -4.92
C VAL A 84 15.72 -10.36 -4.79
N GLU A 85 14.84 -9.86 -3.93
CA GLU A 85 13.47 -10.34 -3.71
C GLU A 85 12.57 -10.18 -4.94
N SER A 86 12.94 -9.29 -5.84
CA SER A 86 12.21 -9.02 -7.09
C SER A 86 12.84 -9.71 -8.30
N ALA A 87 14.00 -10.35 -8.14
CA ALA A 87 14.72 -10.96 -9.24
C ALA A 87 13.93 -12.12 -9.87
N GLY A 88 13.92 -12.18 -11.20
CA GLY A 88 13.27 -13.26 -11.95
C GLY A 88 11.76 -13.09 -12.15
N SER A 89 11.14 -12.02 -11.65
CA SER A 89 9.74 -11.68 -11.94
C SER A 89 9.64 -10.51 -12.91
N TRP A 90 8.67 -10.59 -13.83
CA TRP A 90 8.46 -9.59 -14.90
C TRP A 90 7.11 -8.89 -14.80
N ASP A 91 6.19 -9.38 -13.95
CA ASP A 91 4.91 -8.71 -13.73
C ASP A 91 5.05 -7.63 -12.65
N PRO A 92 4.90 -6.32 -12.99
CA PRO A 92 5.03 -5.23 -12.03
C PRO A 92 4.08 -5.34 -10.84
N ALA A 93 2.89 -5.91 -11.04
CA ALA A 93 1.94 -6.10 -9.96
C ALA A 93 2.39 -7.20 -9.00
N ALA A 94 2.93 -8.31 -9.55
CA ALA A 94 3.50 -9.38 -8.73
C ALA A 94 4.73 -8.89 -7.99
N LEU A 95 5.62 -8.12 -8.63
CA LEU A 95 6.81 -7.52 -8.00
C LEU A 95 6.46 -6.70 -6.76
N LEU A 96 5.42 -5.88 -6.85
CA LEU A 96 5.00 -5.04 -5.72
C LEU A 96 4.48 -5.85 -4.53
N LEU A 97 3.82 -7.00 -4.79
CA LEU A 97 3.21 -7.83 -3.75
C LEU A 97 4.07 -9.03 -3.31
N ALA A 98 5.14 -9.36 -4.04
CA ALA A 98 5.95 -10.55 -3.77
C ALA A 98 6.80 -10.44 -2.49
N GLY A 99 7.34 -9.28 -2.20
CA GLY A 99 8.29 -9.08 -1.13
C GLY A 99 8.20 -7.73 -0.43
N PRO A 100 9.12 -7.44 0.49
CA PRO A 100 9.19 -6.17 1.19
C PRO A 100 9.70 -5.07 0.24
N THR A 101 8.79 -4.43 -0.46
CA THR A 101 9.10 -3.28 -1.32
C THR A 101 9.15 -1.98 -0.52
N ARG A 102 9.99 -1.04 -0.97
CA ARG A 102 10.12 0.29 -0.37
C ARG A 102 9.69 1.36 -1.35
N VAL A 103 8.97 2.36 -0.83
CA VAL A 103 8.66 3.55 -1.62
C VAL A 103 9.95 4.33 -1.85
N LYS A 104 10.31 4.49 -3.11
CA LYS A 104 11.46 5.30 -3.53
C LYS A 104 11.09 6.77 -3.60
N HIS A 105 9.97 7.07 -4.26
CA HIS A 105 9.43 8.42 -4.32
C HIS A 105 7.92 8.39 -4.06
N LEU A 106 7.40 9.39 -3.34
CA LEU A 106 5.98 9.57 -3.11
C LEU A 106 5.59 11.02 -3.36
N PHE A 107 4.57 11.18 -4.17
CA PHE A 107 3.94 12.47 -4.43
C PHE A 107 2.51 12.44 -3.91
N VAL A 108 2.10 13.49 -3.24
CA VAL A 108 0.72 13.75 -2.82
C VAL A 108 0.31 15.10 -3.38
N GLU A 109 -0.70 15.11 -4.20
CA GLU A 109 -1.16 16.29 -4.94
C GLU A 109 -0.02 16.99 -5.72
N GLY A 110 0.91 16.19 -6.27
CA GLY A 110 2.07 16.68 -6.99
C GLY A 110 3.24 17.14 -6.11
N ARG A 111 3.06 17.23 -4.79
CA ARG A 111 4.15 17.56 -3.86
C ARG A 111 4.92 16.30 -3.48
N GLN A 112 6.22 16.29 -3.70
CA GLN A 112 7.07 15.18 -3.30
C GLN A 112 7.27 15.15 -1.79
N ILE A 113 6.78 14.10 -1.13
CA ILE A 113 6.90 13.90 0.32
C ILE A 113 7.87 12.77 0.70
N VAL A 114 8.24 11.92 -0.26
CA VAL A 114 9.37 10.98 -0.13
C VAL A 114 10.27 11.12 -1.35
N SER A 115 11.57 11.22 -1.12
CA SER A 115 12.62 11.25 -2.14
C SER A 115 13.73 10.28 -1.77
N ASP A 116 14.06 9.35 -2.68
CA ASP A 116 15.05 8.28 -2.47
C ASP A 116 14.86 7.55 -1.13
N GLY A 117 13.62 7.21 -0.81
CA GLY A 117 13.24 6.49 0.40
C GLY A 117 13.29 7.32 1.68
N ARG A 118 13.54 8.63 1.60
CA ARG A 118 13.62 9.54 2.75
C ARG A 118 12.44 10.52 2.77
N MET A 119 11.85 10.71 3.94
CA MET A 119 10.83 11.73 4.13
C MET A 119 11.42 13.13 3.90
N THR A 120 10.70 13.97 3.15
CA THR A 120 11.11 15.37 2.89
C THR A 120 10.41 16.37 3.80
N THR A 121 9.39 15.94 4.53
CA THR A 121 8.47 16.80 5.30
C THR A 121 8.66 16.69 6.81
N ILE A 122 9.34 15.65 7.29
CA ILE A 122 9.60 15.40 8.71
C ILE A 122 11.02 14.93 8.94
N ASP A 123 11.55 15.20 10.13
CA ASP A 123 12.80 14.63 10.64
C ASP A 123 12.48 13.26 11.27
N LEU A 124 12.47 12.21 10.43
CA LEU A 124 12.10 10.86 10.85
C LEU A 124 12.95 10.33 12.02
N PRO A 125 14.29 10.51 12.08
CA PRO A 125 15.09 10.12 13.23
C PRO A 125 14.58 10.68 14.57
N LYS A 126 14.23 11.97 14.63
CA LYS A 126 13.66 12.59 15.84
C LYS A 126 12.29 12.03 16.21
N VAL A 127 11.45 11.74 15.21
CA VAL A 127 10.15 11.12 15.45
C VAL A 127 10.31 9.73 16.04
N LEU A 128 11.22 8.91 15.49
CA LEU A 128 11.51 7.56 15.99
C LEU A 128 12.09 7.59 17.42
N GLU A 129 13.01 8.48 17.70
CA GLU A 129 13.57 8.65 19.05
C GLU A 129 12.46 8.99 20.07
N ARG A 130 11.59 9.96 19.73
CA ARG A 130 10.47 10.34 20.58
C ARG A 130 9.50 9.17 20.79
N GLN A 131 9.15 8.44 19.73
CA GLN A 131 8.25 7.28 19.81
C GLN A 131 8.82 6.19 20.73
N ASN A 132 10.10 5.87 20.57
CA ASN A 132 10.77 4.86 21.38
C ASN A 132 10.85 5.28 22.87
N ARG A 133 11.01 6.57 23.15
CA ARG A 133 10.99 7.09 24.51
C ARG A 133 9.60 6.96 25.15
N LEU A 134 8.53 7.36 24.41
CA LEU A 134 7.14 7.23 24.88
C LEU A 134 6.77 5.77 25.13
N ALA A 135 7.13 4.85 24.23
CA ALA A 135 6.88 3.44 24.39
C ALA A 135 7.52 2.88 25.69
N ARG A 136 8.75 3.25 25.98
CA ARG A 136 9.42 2.87 27.23
C ARG A 136 8.70 3.38 28.48
N THR A 137 8.23 4.63 28.45
CA THR A 137 7.45 5.21 29.56
C THR A 137 6.13 4.49 29.80
N LEU A 138 5.47 3.98 28.74
CA LEU A 138 4.23 3.23 28.87
C LEU A 138 4.41 1.79 29.37
N MET A 139 5.62 1.25 29.27
CA MET A 139 5.96 -0.11 29.72
C MET A 139 6.54 -0.14 31.14
N SER A 140 6.87 1.01 31.73
CA SER A 140 7.36 1.15 33.10
C SER A 140 6.23 1.38 34.09
#